data_ae177120c1691db27c37ffcef490c3b0
#
_entry.id   ae177120c1691db27c37ffcef490c3b0
#
_cell.length_a   1.000
_cell.length_b   1.000
_cell.length_c   1.000
_cell.angle_alpha   90.00
_cell.angle_beta   90.00
_cell.angle_gamma   90.00
#
_symmetry.space_group_name_H-M   'P 1'
#
loop_
_entity.id
_entity.type
_entity.pdbx_description
1 polymer ?
#
loop_
_entity_poly.entity_id
_entity_poly.type
_entity_poly.pdbx_seq_one_letter_code
_entity_poly.pdbx_strand_id
1 'polypeptide(L)'
;MARIYRRTIQKYFHDPENHNGVITHLELDILECEVKWALESITMTKASGGDGIPAELFQILKDDAVRVLHSLCHQGWKTQQWPQDWKGSVFIPIPKKSNAKECSNYCMIALISHTSKVMLKILQARLQQYVNCELPDVQAGFRKSRGTRGQIANIRGS
;
A
#
# COMPACT_ATOMS: atom_id res chain seq x y z
N MET A 1 0.40 19.57 -2.80
CA MET A 1 0.11 18.62 -1.70
C MET A 1 1.19 17.55 -1.51
N ALA A 2 1.62 16.80 -2.50
CA ALA A 2 2.69 15.81 -2.36
C ALA A 2 4.02 16.34 -1.76
N ARG A 3 4.37 17.60 -2.02
CA ARG A 3 5.55 18.27 -1.44
C ARG A 3 5.40 18.56 0.06
N ILE A 4 4.21 18.95 0.52
CA ILE A 4 3.91 19.23 1.93
C ILE A 4 3.92 17.92 2.71
N TYR A 5 3.30 16.87 2.16
CA TYR A 5 3.29 15.54 2.73
C TYR A 5 4.72 14.97 2.86
N ARG A 6 5.56 15.05 1.81
CA ARG A 6 6.97 14.67 1.89
C ARG A 6 7.74 15.44 2.95
N ARG A 7 7.53 16.76 3.07
CA ARG A 7 8.17 17.57 4.10
C ARG A 7 7.70 17.21 5.51
N THR A 8 6.39 16.95 5.68
CA THR A 8 5.83 16.56 6.97
C THR A 8 6.36 15.19 7.38
N ILE A 9 6.34 14.20 6.47
CA ILE A 9 6.95 12.90 6.72
C ILE A 9 8.45 13.04 6.98
N GLN A 10 9.22 13.75 6.14
CA GLN A 10 10.64 13.97 6.37
C GLN A 10 10.94 14.61 7.72
N LYS A 11 10.13 15.59 8.16
CA LYS A 11 10.30 16.23 9.47
C LYS A 11 10.10 15.26 10.65
N TYR A 12 9.18 14.30 10.52
CA TYR A 12 8.92 13.29 11.55
C TYR A 12 9.79 12.03 11.44
N PHE A 13 10.44 11.79 10.29
CA PHE A 13 11.13 10.55 9.98
C PHE A 13 12.64 10.71 9.77
N HIS A 14 13.20 11.91 9.91
CA HIS A 14 14.63 12.14 9.66
C HIS A 14 15.39 12.35 10.96
N ASP A 15 15.73 11.25 11.62
CA ASP A 15 16.87 11.18 12.53
C ASP A 15 17.79 10.05 12.04
N PRO A 16 18.91 10.40 11.36
CA PRO A 16 19.79 9.41 10.74
C PRO A 16 20.63 8.62 11.74
N GLU A 17 20.65 8.98 13.02
CA GLU A 17 21.50 8.34 14.03
C GLU A 17 20.75 7.33 14.93
N ASN A 18 19.44 7.22 14.80
CA ASN A 18 18.64 6.38 15.69
C ASN A 18 18.06 5.14 14.98
N HIS A 19 18.84 4.08 14.83
CA HIS A 19 18.33 2.77 14.38
C HIS A 19 17.19 2.22 15.26
N ASN A 20 17.10 2.61 16.53
CA ASN A 20 15.97 2.30 17.41
C ASN A 20 14.72 3.16 17.10
N GLY A 21 14.88 4.32 16.44
CA GLY A 21 13.79 5.23 16.11
C GLY A 21 12.83 4.70 15.03
N VAL A 22 13.27 3.76 14.20
CA VAL A 22 12.43 3.21 13.11
C VAL A 22 11.26 2.39 13.66
N ILE A 23 11.49 1.63 14.73
CA ILE A 23 10.42 0.82 15.37
C ILE A 23 9.38 1.74 15.99
N THR A 24 9.79 2.83 16.64
CA THR A 24 8.88 3.82 17.23
C THR A 24 7.99 4.51 16.20
N HIS A 25 8.47 4.71 14.96
CA HIS A 25 7.66 5.32 13.89
C HIS A 25 6.58 4.38 13.34
N LEU A 26 6.81 3.07 13.36
CA LEU A 26 5.78 2.09 13.01
C LEU A 26 4.68 2.01 14.07
N GLU A 27 4.97 2.39 15.31
CA GLU A 27 4.04 2.41 16.44
C GLU A 27 3.20 3.69 16.53
N LEU A 28 3.58 4.75 15.82
CA LEU A 28 2.84 6.01 15.82
C LEU A 28 1.40 5.83 15.33
N ASP A 29 0.51 6.58 15.93
CA ASP A 29 -0.89 6.63 15.51
C ASP A 29 -1.05 6.95 14.03
N ILE A 30 -2.11 6.41 13.43
CA ILE A 30 -2.48 6.74 12.05
C ILE A 30 -2.96 8.19 12.03
N LEU A 31 -2.37 9.00 11.14
CA LEU A 31 -2.73 10.40 10.97
C LEU A 31 -3.78 10.59 9.87
N GLU A 32 -4.66 11.57 10.03
CA GLU A 32 -5.68 11.89 9.02
C GLU A 32 -5.06 12.26 7.67
N CYS A 33 -3.92 12.96 7.68
CA CYS A 33 -3.20 13.30 6.44
C CYS A 33 -2.64 12.07 5.70
N GLU A 34 -2.29 10.98 6.40
CA GLU A 34 -1.87 9.73 5.77
C GLU A 34 -3.06 9.05 5.08
N VAL A 35 -4.22 9.03 5.75
CA VAL A 35 -5.46 8.50 5.17
C VAL A 35 -5.86 9.28 3.92
N LYS A 36 -5.84 10.61 3.99
CA LYS A 36 -6.14 11.49 2.85
C LYS A 36 -5.21 11.22 1.67
N TRP A 37 -3.91 11.17 1.92
CA TRP A 37 -2.92 10.84 0.89
C TRP A 37 -3.13 9.45 0.29
N ALA A 38 -3.36 8.45 1.14
CA ALA A 38 -3.59 7.08 0.68
C ALA A 38 -4.85 7.00 -0.19
N LEU A 39 -5.91 7.69 0.20
CA LEU A 39 -7.17 7.75 -0.52
C LEU A 39 -7.00 8.42 -1.89
N GLU A 40 -6.33 9.57 -1.96
CA GLU A 40 -6.01 10.28 -3.22
C GLU A 40 -5.15 9.44 -4.17
N SER A 41 -4.40 8.47 -3.64
CA SER A 41 -3.54 7.58 -4.42
C SER A 41 -4.26 6.35 -4.99
N ILE A 42 -5.53 6.12 -4.61
CA ILE A 42 -6.32 5.02 -5.15
C ILE A 42 -6.75 5.35 -6.57
N THR A 43 -6.47 4.43 -7.48
CA THR A 43 -6.88 4.56 -8.88
C THR A 43 -8.37 4.29 -9.00
N MET A 44 -9.10 5.23 -9.62
CA MET A 44 -10.50 5.07 -9.98
C MET A 44 -10.68 3.99 -11.07
N THR A 45 -11.91 3.62 -11.35
CA THR A 45 -12.25 2.62 -12.38
C THR A 45 -11.68 1.22 -12.13
N LYS A 46 -11.35 0.90 -10.87
CA LYS A 46 -10.96 -0.44 -10.46
C LYS A 46 -12.14 -1.17 -9.86
N ALA A 47 -12.22 -2.48 -10.10
CA ALA A 47 -13.23 -3.32 -9.51
C ALA A 47 -13.20 -3.23 -7.98
N SER A 48 -14.39 -3.14 -7.38
CA SER A 48 -14.57 -3.19 -5.94
C SER A 48 -14.13 -4.54 -5.36
N GLY A 49 -13.77 -4.57 -4.09
CA GLY A 49 -13.53 -5.79 -3.34
C GLY A 49 -14.83 -6.49 -2.92
N GLY A 50 -14.72 -7.39 -1.95
CA GLY A 50 -15.87 -8.14 -1.42
C GLY A 50 -16.93 -7.27 -0.72
N ASP A 51 -16.57 -6.06 -0.31
CA ASP A 51 -17.45 -5.06 0.30
C ASP A 51 -18.36 -4.35 -0.73
N GLY A 52 -18.10 -4.53 -2.03
CA GLY A 52 -18.89 -3.90 -3.09
C GLY A 52 -18.74 -2.38 -3.18
N ILE A 53 -17.86 -1.74 -2.38
CA ILE A 53 -17.72 -0.29 -2.33
C ILE A 53 -16.84 0.18 -3.50
N PRO A 54 -17.38 0.97 -4.46
CA PRO A 54 -16.60 1.49 -5.57
C PRO A 54 -15.68 2.62 -5.12
N ALA A 55 -14.53 2.78 -5.78
CA ALA A 55 -13.55 3.82 -5.45
C ALA A 55 -14.14 5.24 -5.63
N GLU A 56 -15.06 5.40 -6.56
CA GLU A 56 -15.74 6.66 -6.88
C GLU A 56 -16.54 7.23 -5.69
N LEU A 57 -17.04 6.36 -4.81
CA LEU A 57 -17.78 6.78 -3.62
C LEU A 57 -16.90 7.66 -2.72
N PHE A 58 -15.61 7.35 -2.60
CA PHE A 58 -14.70 8.15 -1.78
C PHE A 58 -14.47 9.54 -2.35
N GLN A 59 -14.55 9.71 -3.66
CA GLN A 59 -14.48 11.05 -4.29
C GLN A 59 -15.72 11.89 -4.00
N ILE A 60 -16.89 11.26 -3.95
CA ILE A 60 -18.15 11.94 -3.64
C ILE A 60 -18.15 12.41 -2.18
N LEU A 61 -17.73 11.55 -1.26
CA LEU A 61 -17.72 11.80 0.18
C LEU A 61 -16.56 12.69 0.64
N LYS A 62 -15.48 12.80 -0.14
CA LYS A 62 -14.31 13.67 0.15
C LYS A 62 -13.83 13.59 1.60
N ASP A 63 -13.94 14.70 2.34
CA ASP A 63 -13.42 14.83 3.70
C ASP A 63 -14.19 13.93 4.71
N ASP A 64 -15.46 13.63 4.46
CA ASP A 64 -16.22 12.71 5.30
C ASP A 64 -15.70 11.26 5.16
N ALA A 65 -15.34 10.84 3.93
CA ALA A 65 -14.67 9.56 3.74
C ALA A 65 -13.34 9.50 4.50
N VAL A 66 -12.55 10.58 4.49
CA VAL A 66 -11.28 10.64 5.22
C VAL A 66 -11.50 10.48 6.71
N ARG A 67 -12.49 11.19 7.30
CA ARG A 67 -12.80 11.11 8.75
C ARG A 67 -13.22 9.70 9.17
N VAL A 68 -14.13 9.09 8.41
CA VAL A 68 -14.62 7.73 8.70
C VAL A 68 -13.47 6.73 8.59
N LEU A 69 -12.72 6.76 7.49
CA LEU A 69 -11.60 5.86 7.29
C LEU A 69 -10.48 6.07 8.31
N HIS A 70 -10.20 7.31 8.70
CA HIS A 70 -9.25 7.61 9.76
C HIS A 70 -9.67 6.98 11.08
N SER A 71 -10.93 7.14 11.49
CA SER A 71 -11.46 6.51 12.70
C SER A 71 -11.33 4.99 12.69
N LEU A 72 -11.68 4.34 11.57
CA LEU A 72 -11.56 2.89 11.41
C LEU A 72 -10.10 2.42 11.42
N CYS A 73 -9.22 3.09 10.69
CA CYS A 73 -7.80 2.77 10.67
C CYS A 73 -7.15 2.96 12.04
N HIS A 74 -7.45 4.06 12.73
CA HIS A 74 -6.95 4.35 14.06
C HIS A 74 -7.42 3.32 15.08
N GLN A 75 -8.72 2.99 15.08
CA GLN A 75 -9.28 1.95 15.94
C GLN A 75 -8.62 0.59 15.69
N GLY A 76 -8.54 0.17 14.41
CA GLY A 76 -7.90 -1.10 14.05
C GLY A 76 -6.42 -1.14 14.44
N TRP A 77 -5.72 0.00 14.33
CA TRP A 77 -4.32 0.13 14.75
C TRP A 77 -4.15 -0.03 16.25
N LYS A 78 -4.99 0.64 17.05
CA LYS A 78 -4.94 0.58 18.53
C LYS A 78 -5.36 -0.77 19.09
N THR A 79 -6.42 -1.36 18.53
CA THR A 79 -6.99 -2.62 19.07
C THR A 79 -6.41 -3.86 18.43
N GLN A 80 -5.66 -3.73 17.33
CA GLN A 80 -5.18 -4.82 16.48
C GLN A 80 -6.34 -5.69 15.93
N GLN A 81 -7.56 -5.13 15.94
CA GLN A 81 -8.77 -5.79 15.43
C GLN A 81 -9.24 -5.08 14.17
N TRP A 82 -9.19 -5.78 13.05
CA TRP A 82 -9.57 -5.27 11.74
C TRP A 82 -10.94 -5.80 11.33
N PRO A 83 -11.75 -5.00 10.61
CA PRO A 83 -13.01 -5.48 10.05
C PRO A 83 -12.80 -6.76 9.25
N GLN A 84 -13.77 -7.68 9.31
CA GLN A 84 -13.65 -8.97 8.64
C GLN A 84 -13.51 -8.82 7.12
N ASP A 85 -14.23 -7.86 6.54
CA ASP A 85 -14.19 -7.57 5.11
C ASP A 85 -12.82 -7.07 4.63
N TRP A 86 -12.00 -6.53 5.53
CA TRP A 86 -10.63 -6.10 5.20
C TRP A 86 -9.64 -7.26 5.15
N LYS A 87 -9.96 -8.38 5.79
CA LYS A 87 -9.11 -9.59 5.84
C LYS A 87 -9.36 -10.50 4.65
N GLY A 88 -10.52 -10.35 4.00
CA GLY A 88 -10.94 -11.18 2.87
C GLY A 88 -10.49 -10.63 1.52
N SER A 89 -10.39 -11.52 0.55
CA SER A 89 -10.23 -11.17 -0.86
C SER A 89 -11.14 -12.03 -1.73
N VAL A 90 -11.65 -11.43 -2.81
CA VAL A 90 -12.40 -12.15 -3.84
C VAL A 90 -11.42 -12.54 -4.94
N PHE A 91 -11.36 -13.82 -5.28
CA PHE A 91 -10.50 -14.32 -6.35
C PHE A 91 -11.28 -14.41 -7.65
N ILE A 92 -10.77 -13.76 -8.70
CA ILE A 92 -11.34 -13.80 -10.05
C ILE A 92 -10.39 -14.57 -10.95
N PRO A 93 -10.83 -15.69 -11.56
CA PRO A 93 -10.06 -16.43 -12.54
C PRO A 93 -10.10 -15.71 -13.89
N ILE A 94 -8.94 -15.34 -14.42
CA ILE A 94 -8.80 -14.74 -15.75
C ILE A 94 -8.14 -15.76 -16.68
N PRO A 95 -8.77 -16.09 -17.82
CA PRO A 95 -8.18 -17.03 -18.77
C PRO A 95 -6.91 -16.45 -19.41
N LYS A 96 -5.84 -17.22 -19.43
CA LYS A 96 -4.57 -16.85 -20.08
C LYS A 96 -4.65 -16.95 -21.61
N LYS A 97 -5.56 -17.80 -22.12
CA LYS A 97 -5.78 -18.08 -23.55
C LYS A 97 -7.28 -18.20 -23.82
N SER A 98 -7.70 -18.01 -25.05
CA SER A 98 -9.10 -18.06 -25.48
C SER A 98 -9.78 -19.42 -25.26
N ASN A 99 -9.04 -20.51 -25.15
CA ASN A 99 -9.57 -21.86 -24.88
C ASN A 99 -9.02 -22.39 -23.56
N ALA A 100 -9.55 -21.90 -22.44
CA ALA A 100 -9.12 -22.28 -21.10
C ALA A 100 -10.01 -23.42 -20.55
N LYS A 101 -9.70 -24.68 -20.93
CA LYS A 101 -10.41 -25.86 -20.42
C LYS A 101 -9.83 -26.40 -19.10
N GLU A 102 -8.60 -26.05 -18.78
CA GLU A 102 -7.87 -26.54 -17.59
C GLU A 102 -7.61 -25.40 -16.61
N CYS A 103 -7.62 -25.71 -15.31
CA CYS A 103 -7.32 -24.75 -14.23
C CYS A 103 -5.97 -24.06 -14.39
N SER A 104 -4.97 -24.75 -14.93
CA SER A 104 -3.62 -24.22 -15.24
C SER A 104 -3.63 -23.06 -16.23
N ASN A 105 -4.69 -22.95 -17.03
CA ASN A 105 -4.88 -21.91 -18.03
C ASN A 105 -5.51 -20.61 -17.48
N TYR A 106 -5.74 -20.55 -16.16
CA TYR A 106 -6.24 -19.36 -15.51
C TYR A 106 -5.17 -18.67 -14.66
N CYS A 107 -5.24 -17.34 -14.60
CA CYS A 107 -4.52 -16.53 -13.64
C CYS A 107 -5.52 -16.01 -12.60
N MET A 108 -5.25 -16.26 -11.33
CA MET A 108 -6.12 -15.76 -10.25
C MET A 108 -5.71 -14.32 -9.91
N ILE A 109 -6.68 -13.41 -9.95
CA ILE A 109 -6.51 -12.04 -9.46
C ILE A 109 -7.29 -11.90 -8.16
N ALA A 110 -6.60 -11.45 -7.10
CA ALA A 110 -7.23 -11.14 -5.82
C ALA A 110 -7.73 -9.69 -5.80
N LEU A 111 -9.02 -9.51 -5.56
CA LEU A 111 -9.62 -8.21 -5.31
C LEU A 111 -9.81 -8.03 -3.81
N ILE A 112 -9.22 -7.00 -3.27
CA ILE A 112 -9.40 -6.56 -1.88
C ILE A 112 -10.20 -5.26 -1.84
N SER A 113 -10.85 -4.97 -0.71
CA SER A 113 -11.62 -3.74 -0.54
C SER A 113 -10.76 -2.48 -0.75
N HIS A 114 -11.37 -1.41 -1.25
CA HIS A 114 -10.65 -0.13 -1.40
C HIS A 114 -10.29 0.46 -0.04
N THR A 115 -11.11 0.21 0.99
CA THR A 115 -10.85 0.62 2.37
C THR A 115 -9.60 -0.05 2.94
N SER A 116 -9.44 -1.36 2.75
CA SER A 116 -8.22 -2.07 3.18
C SER A 116 -6.98 -1.62 2.39
N LYS A 117 -7.14 -1.25 1.10
CA LYS A 117 -6.03 -0.69 0.30
C LYS A 117 -5.51 0.63 0.88
N VAL A 118 -6.38 1.47 1.47
CA VAL A 118 -5.94 2.71 2.15
C VAL A 118 -4.96 2.36 3.26
N MET A 119 -5.34 1.44 4.15
CA MET A 119 -4.46 1.02 5.25
C MET A 119 -3.15 0.38 4.75
N LEU A 120 -3.25 -0.50 3.77
CA LEU A 120 -2.06 -1.14 3.17
C LEU A 120 -1.10 -0.12 2.55
N LYS A 121 -1.61 0.96 1.95
CA LYS A 121 -0.78 2.04 1.41
C LYS A 121 -0.07 2.84 2.49
N ILE A 122 -0.74 3.10 3.61
CA ILE A 122 -0.11 3.76 4.77
C ILE A 122 1.02 2.88 5.30
N LEU A 123 0.75 1.59 5.52
CA LEU A 123 1.77 0.64 5.96
C LEU A 123 2.93 0.53 4.97
N GLN A 124 2.64 0.43 3.67
CA GLN A 124 3.66 0.41 2.63
C GLN A 124 4.55 1.65 2.68
N ALA A 125 3.96 2.84 2.85
CA ALA A 125 4.71 4.09 2.91
C ALA A 125 5.63 4.15 4.14
N ARG A 126 5.15 3.67 5.30
CA ARG A 126 5.94 3.60 6.53
C ARG A 126 7.08 2.58 6.42
N LEU A 127 6.78 1.37 5.93
CA LEU A 127 7.77 0.30 5.77
C LEU A 127 8.80 0.60 4.67
N GLN A 128 8.41 1.33 3.61
CA GLN A 128 9.31 1.60 2.48
C GLN A 128 10.59 2.33 2.90
N GLN A 129 10.51 3.20 3.88
CA GLN A 129 11.69 3.92 4.38
C GLN A 129 12.64 2.97 5.09
N TYR A 130 12.11 2.12 5.97
CA TYR A 130 12.90 1.09 6.66
C TYR A 130 13.52 0.09 5.68
N VAL A 131 12.70 -0.47 4.78
CA VAL A 131 13.17 -1.44 3.78
C VAL A 131 14.27 -0.87 2.89
N ASN A 132 14.21 0.42 2.53
CA ASN A 132 15.26 1.04 1.71
C ASN A 132 16.61 1.15 2.44
N CYS A 133 16.60 1.27 3.77
CA CYS A 133 17.83 1.31 4.57
C CYS A 133 18.41 -0.09 4.82
N GLU A 134 17.54 -1.08 5.03
CA GLU A 134 17.95 -2.44 5.41
C GLU A 134 18.30 -3.35 4.23
N LEU A 135 17.73 -3.09 3.03
CA LEU A 135 18.01 -3.91 1.87
C LEU A 135 19.41 -3.67 1.32
N PRO A 136 20.21 -4.74 1.12
CA PRO A 136 21.52 -4.63 0.52
C PRO A 136 21.43 -4.10 -0.92
N ASP A 137 22.51 -3.44 -1.38
CA ASP A 137 22.54 -2.80 -2.71
C ASP A 137 22.35 -3.75 -3.88
N VAL A 138 22.68 -5.03 -3.69
CA VAL A 138 22.45 -6.08 -4.70
C VAL A 138 20.97 -6.43 -4.92
N GLN A 139 20.10 -6.11 -3.96
CA GLN A 139 18.67 -6.36 -4.08
C GLN A 139 18.02 -5.32 -5.00
N ALA A 140 17.55 -5.75 -6.15
CA ALA A 140 16.88 -4.89 -7.13
C ALA A 140 15.36 -5.03 -7.16
N GLY A 141 14.84 -6.20 -6.79
CA GLY A 141 13.41 -6.43 -6.77
C GLY A 141 12.70 -5.51 -5.80
N PHE A 142 11.59 -4.89 -6.26
CA PHE A 142 10.76 -3.97 -5.47
C PHE A 142 11.45 -2.69 -4.98
N ARG A 143 12.65 -2.37 -5.48
CA ARG A 143 13.32 -1.08 -5.20
C ARG A 143 13.03 -0.06 -6.28
N LYS A 144 12.74 1.17 -5.84
CA LYS A 144 12.53 2.31 -6.74
C LYS A 144 13.85 2.62 -7.48
N SER A 145 13.77 2.91 -8.76
CA SER A 145 14.91 3.21 -9.64
C SER A 145 15.88 2.05 -9.92
N ARG A 146 15.54 0.82 -9.52
CA ARG A 146 16.31 -0.39 -9.85
C ARG A 146 15.53 -1.21 -10.87
N GLY A 147 15.83 -1.04 -12.15
CA GLY A 147 15.20 -1.77 -13.25
C GLY A 147 15.99 -3.00 -13.69
N THR A 148 15.36 -3.85 -14.48
CA THR A 148 15.95 -5.08 -15.05
C THR A 148 17.23 -4.81 -15.85
N ARG A 149 17.33 -3.65 -16.52
CA ARG A 149 18.54 -3.25 -17.27
C ARG A 149 19.76 -3.10 -16.38
N GLY A 150 19.61 -2.50 -15.17
CA GLY A 150 20.71 -2.36 -14.20
C GLY A 150 21.17 -3.71 -13.67
N GLN A 151 20.25 -4.66 -13.49
CA GLN A 151 20.60 -6.01 -13.05
C GLN A 151 21.37 -6.82 -14.10
N ILE A 152 20.95 -6.71 -15.36
CA ILE A 152 21.67 -7.35 -16.48
C ILE A 152 23.09 -6.77 -16.61
N ALA A 153 23.27 -5.46 -16.40
CA ALA A 153 24.60 -4.84 -16.41
C ALA A 153 25.49 -5.36 -15.27
N ASN A 154 24.95 -5.51 -14.06
CA ASN A 154 25.69 -6.04 -12.92
C ASN A 154 26.14 -7.50 -13.11
N ILE A 155 25.31 -8.35 -13.74
CA ILE A 155 25.67 -9.74 -14.05
C ILE A 155 26.75 -9.84 -15.13
N ARG A 156 26.78 -8.89 -16.07
CA ARG A 156 27.78 -8.87 -17.16
C ARG A 156 29.11 -8.25 -16.75
N GLY A 157 29.17 -7.51 -15.66
CA GLY A 157 30.34 -6.85 -15.12
C GLY A 157 31.07 -7.61 -14.00
N SER A 158 30.51 -8.78 -13.61
CA SER A 158 31.13 -9.75 -12.70
C SER A 158 31.80 -10.88 -13.50
#